data_340546fd29f43d3098bd160eb4fd4e39
#
_entry.id   340546fd29f43d3098bd160eb4fd4e39
#
_cell.length_a   1.000
_cell.length_b   1.000
_cell.length_c   1.000
_cell.angle_alpha   90.00
_cell.angle_beta   90.00
_cell.angle_gamma   90.00
#
_symmetry.space_group_name_H-M   'P 1'
#
loop_
_entity.id
_entity.type
_entity.pdbx_description
1 polymer ?
#
loop_
_entity_poly.entity_id
_entity_poly.type
_entity_poly.pdbx_seq_one_letter_code
_entity_poly.pdbx_strand_id
1 'polypeptide(L)'
;MGAQIKKIEYIFPETVVTNEDLKKDFPDYDFERFEEKVGIKRRYIVKESETGLDLAEKACSKLFESFDKQKIDYILYCTQSPEYYLPTTACILQERLGLRTDIGALDFNLGCSGFTYGVNLANALISSGQVENVLLVTAETYSKFIHPKDKTNRSIFGDAATATLISKTDEDNILKFKFGTDGSGYDKLIIKNGCSRFPLDPNAEEIGYGTDNIYTDNHLYMNGPEIFNFTTKVIPNFVKEIMEENKMEVGQVDQFVFHQANSFMLDFLRKRIKINKENFYNDLSDGGNTVSCTIPIALKRYTESLKENKELSLLIVGFGVGLSWSGGIIKINNKL
;
A
#
# COMPACT_ATOMS: atom_id res chain seq x y z
N MET A 1 26.64 -8.06 -2.22
CA MET A 1 26.15 -6.84 -1.53
C MET A 1 24.64 -6.80 -1.77
N GLY A 2 23.85 -6.91 -0.72
CA GLY A 2 22.40 -6.96 -0.76
C GLY A 2 21.77 -5.86 0.07
N ALA A 3 20.44 -5.89 0.16
CA ALA A 3 19.66 -5.00 0.99
C ALA A 3 18.71 -5.79 1.89
N GLN A 4 18.29 -5.18 2.99
CA GLN A 4 17.30 -5.75 3.90
C GLN A 4 16.36 -4.69 4.44
N ILE A 5 15.12 -5.05 4.71
CA ILE A 5 14.20 -4.24 5.47
C ILE A 5 14.62 -4.32 6.94
N LYS A 6 15.00 -3.19 7.52
CA LYS A 6 15.47 -3.09 8.91
C LYS A 6 14.37 -2.76 9.88
N LYS A 7 13.46 -1.87 9.48
CA LYS A 7 12.41 -1.36 10.33
C LYS A 7 11.25 -0.82 9.51
N ILE A 8 10.05 -0.99 10.01
CA ILE A 8 8.83 -0.36 9.48
C ILE A 8 8.14 0.34 10.63
N GLU A 9 7.69 1.58 10.39
CA GLU A 9 6.77 2.30 11.25
C GLU A 9 5.58 2.82 10.45
N TYR A 10 4.44 2.98 11.09
CA TYR A 10 3.23 3.48 10.45
C TYR A 10 2.43 4.38 11.37
N ILE A 11 1.61 5.22 10.76
CA ILE A 11 0.67 6.11 11.42
C ILE A 11 -0.68 6.01 10.70
N PHE A 12 -1.74 5.90 11.50
CA PHE A 12 -3.10 6.19 11.08
C PHE A 12 -3.48 7.60 11.53
N PRO A 13 -4.38 8.30 10.81
CA PRO A 13 -5.01 9.51 11.33
C PRO A 13 -5.76 9.27 12.65
N GLU A 14 -6.08 10.34 13.35
CA GLU A 14 -6.82 10.25 14.61
C GLU A 14 -8.31 9.93 14.44
N THR A 15 -8.90 10.34 13.31
CA THR A 15 -10.33 10.17 13.08
C THR A 15 -10.66 8.75 12.67
N VAL A 16 -11.37 8.05 13.51
CA VAL A 16 -11.88 6.69 13.27
C VAL A 16 -13.29 6.77 12.69
N VAL A 17 -13.55 6.00 11.62
CA VAL A 17 -14.88 5.82 11.04
C VAL A 17 -15.24 4.34 11.11
N THR A 18 -16.26 4.01 11.88
CA THR A 18 -16.78 2.64 12.04
C THR A 18 -17.88 2.34 11.02
N ASN A 19 -18.26 1.06 10.91
CA ASN A 19 -19.42 0.67 10.09
C ASN A 19 -20.72 1.27 10.65
N GLU A 20 -20.84 1.43 11.98
CA GLU A 20 -21.99 2.11 12.61
C GLU A 20 -22.05 3.59 12.27
N ASP A 21 -20.91 4.26 12.10
CA ASP A 21 -20.89 5.66 11.65
C ASP A 21 -21.37 5.77 10.20
N LEU A 22 -20.91 4.88 9.33
CA LEU A 22 -21.34 4.86 7.92
C LEU A 22 -22.82 4.48 7.77
N LYS A 23 -23.38 3.68 8.69
CA LYS A 23 -24.81 3.34 8.68
C LYS A 23 -25.71 4.55 8.88
N LYS A 24 -25.22 5.62 9.52
CA LYS A 24 -25.95 6.89 9.64
C LYS A 24 -26.14 7.57 8.27
N ASP A 25 -25.12 7.47 7.40
CA ASP A 25 -25.14 8.03 6.05
C ASP A 25 -25.83 7.10 5.05
N PHE A 26 -25.78 5.77 5.30
CA PHE A 26 -26.31 4.72 4.42
C PHE A 26 -27.17 3.72 5.20
N PRO A 27 -28.37 4.13 5.68
CA PRO A 27 -29.18 3.31 6.59
C PRO A 27 -29.69 1.99 5.97
N ASP A 28 -29.86 1.94 4.65
CA ASP A 28 -30.33 0.77 3.91
C ASP A 28 -29.19 -0.21 3.52
N TYR A 29 -27.93 0.11 3.85
CA TYR A 29 -26.81 -0.75 3.52
C TYR A 29 -26.54 -1.74 4.64
N ASP A 30 -26.46 -3.03 4.28
CA ASP A 30 -26.21 -4.13 5.22
C ASP A 30 -24.71 -4.19 5.60
N PHE A 31 -24.34 -3.40 6.61
CA PHE A 31 -22.96 -3.38 7.12
C PHE A 31 -22.56 -4.64 7.88
N GLU A 32 -23.47 -5.42 8.41
CA GLU A 32 -23.15 -6.70 9.06
C GLU A 32 -22.65 -7.68 8.00
N ARG A 33 -23.40 -7.84 6.92
CA ARG A 33 -23.00 -8.67 5.78
C ARG A 33 -21.71 -8.15 5.10
N PHE A 34 -21.54 -6.81 5.04
CA PHE A 34 -20.31 -6.20 4.54
C PHE A 34 -19.11 -6.62 5.40
N GLU A 35 -19.21 -6.51 6.72
CA GLU A 35 -18.14 -6.88 7.65
C GLU A 35 -17.79 -8.36 7.55
N GLU A 36 -18.77 -9.26 7.53
CA GLU A 36 -18.56 -10.69 7.35
C GLU A 36 -17.82 -11.03 6.05
N LYS A 37 -18.18 -10.37 4.95
CA LYS A 37 -17.64 -10.67 3.63
C LYS A 37 -16.32 -9.95 3.35
N VAL A 38 -16.24 -8.66 3.67
CA VAL A 38 -15.11 -7.78 3.34
C VAL A 38 -14.06 -7.76 4.44
N GLY A 39 -14.46 -7.98 5.69
CA GLY A 39 -13.57 -8.11 6.85
C GLY A 39 -13.15 -6.79 7.48
N ILE A 40 -13.70 -5.64 7.05
CA ILE A 40 -13.34 -4.31 7.54
C ILE A 40 -14.37 -3.85 8.58
N LYS A 41 -13.91 -3.56 9.80
CA LYS A 41 -14.73 -3.03 10.90
C LYS A 41 -14.67 -1.52 11.00
N ARG A 42 -13.49 -0.96 10.80
CA ARG A 42 -13.23 0.48 10.86
C ARG A 42 -12.10 0.89 9.93
N ARG A 43 -12.08 2.15 9.59
CA ARG A 43 -11.03 2.82 8.82
C ARG A 43 -10.69 4.14 9.50
N TYR A 44 -9.53 4.66 9.16
CA TYR A 44 -9.04 5.94 9.65
C TYR A 44 -9.03 6.92 8.49
N ILE A 45 -9.45 8.14 8.71
CA ILE A 45 -9.48 9.18 7.70
C ILE A 45 -8.83 10.45 8.22
N VAL A 46 -8.14 11.17 7.36
CA VAL A 46 -7.54 12.47 7.70
C VAL A 46 -8.60 13.53 7.93
N LYS A 47 -8.27 14.53 8.75
CA LYS A 47 -9.02 15.80 8.81
C LYS A 47 -8.83 16.57 7.50
N GLU A 48 -9.70 17.54 7.23
CA GLU A 48 -9.63 18.35 6.01
C GLU A 48 -8.25 19.00 5.81
N SER A 49 -7.66 19.53 6.87
CA SER A 49 -6.34 20.18 6.86
C SER A 49 -5.15 19.24 6.93
N GLU A 50 -5.34 17.94 7.17
CA GLU A 50 -4.26 16.95 7.29
C GLU A 50 -4.01 16.26 5.94
N THR A 51 -2.75 16.01 5.59
CA THR A 51 -2.35 15.43 4.31
C THR A 51 -1.54 14.14 4.50
N GLY A 52 -1.27 13.43 3.40
CA GLY A 52 -0.37 12.29 3.40
C GLY A 52 1.05 12.64 3.86
N LEU A 53 1.51 13.87 3.56
CA LEU A 53 2.81 14.36 3.99
C LEU A 53 2.88 14.52 5.52
N ASP A 54 1.82 15.03 6.14
CA ASP A 54 1.77 15.19 7.62
C ASP A 54 1.82 13.83 8.32
N LEU A 55 1.14 12.82 7.78
CA LEU A 55 1.22 11.45 8.30
C LEU A 55 2.60 10.83 8.06
N ALA A 56 3.19 11.07 6.89
CA ALA A 56 4.52 10.58 6.54
C ALA A 56 5.60 11.14 7.46
N GLU A 57 5.55 12.43 7.78
CA GLU A 57 6.46 13.06 8.75
C GLU A 57 6.38 12.39 10.12
N LYS A 58 5.17 12.10 10.61
CA LYS A 58 4.94 11.39 11.87
C LYS A 58 5.50 9.96 11.83
N ALA A 59 5.26 9.21 10.74
CA ALA A 59 5.78 7.85 10.59
C ALA A 59 7.31 7.82 10.52
N CYS A 60 7.93 8.74 9.79
CA CYS A 60 9.38 8.88 9.72
C CYS A 60 9.97 9.29 11.07
N SER A 61 9.37 10.24 11.78
CA SER A 61 9.81 10.66 13.11
C SER A 61 9.85 9.50 14.09
N LYS A 62 8.81 8.65 14.07
CA LYS A 62 8.75 7.44 14.88
C LYS A 62 9.86 6.43 14.50
N LEU A 63 10.17 6.28 13.23
CA LEU A 63 11.28 5.43 12.78
C LEU A 63 12.61 5.95 13.29
N PHE A 64 12.81 7.26 13.27
CA PHE A 64 14.05 7.92 13.70
C PHE A 64 14.28 7.94 15.22
N GLU A 65 13.30 7.57 16.06
CA GLU A 65 13.54 7.36 17.49
C GLU A 65 14.64 6.33 17.78
N SER A 66 14.88 5.41 16.84
CA SER A 66 15.87 4.33 16.96
C SER A 66 16.88 4.26 15.81
N PHE A 67 16.85 5.21 14.88
CA PHE A 67 17.78 5.28 13.76
C PHE A 67 18.25 6.71 13.51
N ASP A 68 19.55 6.89 13.35
CA ASP A 68 20.14 8.19 13.03
C ASP A 68 19.71 8.66 11.64
N LYS A 69 18.84 9.65 11.58
CA LYS A 69 18.30 10.21 10.33
C LYS A 69 19.38 10.78 9.40
N GLN A 70 20.55 11.19 9.92
CA GLN A 70 21.65 11.70 9.11
C GLN A 70 22.34 10.60 8.27
N LYS A 71 22.00 9.34 8.48
CA LYS A 71 22.47 8.21 7.67
C LYS A 71 21.57 7.86 6.50
N ILE A 72 20.44 8.55 6.32
CA ILE A 72 19.59 8.38 5.13
C ILE A 72 20.31 8.98 3.93
N ASP A 73 20.39 8.21 2.84
CA ASP A 73 21.03 8.60 1.58
C ASP A 73 20.01 8.86 0.47
N TYR A 74 18.81 8.29 0.59
CA TYR A 74 17.77 8.41 -0.43
C TYR A 74 16.37 8.29 0.16
N ILE A 75 15.43 9.14 -0.31
CA ILE A 75 13.99 9.03 -0.06
C ILE A 75 13.30 8.54 -1.33
N LEU A 76 12.59 7.41 -1.24
CA LEU A 76 11.59 6.96 -2.21
C LEU A 76 10.22 7.20 -1.61
N TYR A 77 9.42 8.08 -2.22
CA TYR A 77 8.10 8.42 -1.73
C TYR A 77 7.03 7.93 -2.71
N CYS A 78 6.25 6.93 -2.29
CA CYS A 78 5.14 6.36 -3.06
C CYS A 78 3.83 7.02 -2.63
N THR A 79 3.15 7.66 -3.56
CA THR A 79 1.83 8.25 -3.29
C THR A 79 1.02 8.47 -4.57
N GLN A 80 -0.29 8.33 -4.45
CA GLN A 80 -1.29 8.84 -5.40
C GLN A 80 -2.03 10.07 -4.85
N SER A 81 -1.59 10.55 -3.68
CA SER A 81 -2.12 11.73 -2.98
C SER A 81 -0.98 12.75 -2.73
N PRO A 82 -0.29 13.24 -3.78
CA PRO A 82 0.84 14.15 -3.61
C PRO A 82 0.41 15.46 -2.96
N GLU A 83 1.34 16.11 -2.24
CA GLU A 83 1.09 17.40 -1.58
C GLU A 83 0.75 18.50 -2.60
N TYR A 84 1.52 18.53 -3.69
CA TYR A 84 1.36 19.46 -4.82
C TYR A 84 1.66 18.76 -6.14
N TYR A 85 1.27 19.35 -7.27
CA TYR A 85 1.74 18.91 -8.58
C TYR A 85 3.26 19.01 -8.73
N LEU A 86 3.83 20.08 -8.15
CA LEU A 86 5.26 20.35 -8.02
C LEU A 86 5.47 21.30 -6.83
N PRO A 87 6.57 21.17 -6.08
CA PRO A 87 7.61 20.15 -6.22
C PRO A 87 7.15 18.76 -5.80
N THR A 88 8.04 17.78 -6.00
CA THR A 88 7.93 16.40 -5.44
C THR A 88 7.76 16.41 -3.92
N THR A 89 6.85 15.60 -3.40
CA THR A 89 6.54 15.50 -1.96
C THR A 89 7.77 15.09 -1.14
N ALA A 90 8.60 14.20 -1.69
CA ALA A 90 9.86 13.77 -1.04
C ALA A 90 10.82 14.93 -0.74
N CYS A 91 10.86 15.97 -1.59
CA CYS A 91 11.69 17.15 -1.33
C CYS A 91 11.19 17.95 -0.13
N ILE A 92 9.87 18.07 0.01
CA ILE A 92 9.27 18.75 1.16
C ILE A 92 9.47 17.93 2.43
N LEU A 93 9.32 16.62 2.33
CA LEU A 93 9.55 15.71 3.47
C LEU A 93 11.01 15.77 3.95
N GLN A 94 11.99 15.87 3.02
CA GLN A 94 13.40 16.01 3.37
C GLN A 94 13.63 17.24 4.28
N GLU A 95 13.08 18.39 3.91
CA GLU A 95 13.19 19.62 4.68
C GLU A 95 12.49 19.51 6.05
N ARG A 96 11.23 19.01 6.08
CA ARG A 96 10.47 18.85 7.33
C ARG A 96 11.17 17.93 8.32
N LEU A 97 11.84 16.90 7.85
CA LEU A 97 12.59 15.96 8.70
C LEU A 97 13.98 16.48 9.07
N GLY A 98 14.46 17.57 8.47
CA GLY A 98 15.81 18.09 8.67
C GLY A 98 16.89 17.08 8.28
N LEU A 99 16.70 16.41 7.13
CA LEU A 99 17.71 15.51 6.57
C LEU A 99 18.76 16.28 5.81
N ARG A 100 19.90 15.65 5.57
CA ARG A 100 20.98 16.24 4.76
C ARG A 100 20.49 16.67 3.38
N THR A 101 21.12 17.66 2.77
CA THR A 101 20.78 18.17 1.45
C THR A 101 21.49 17.44 0.30
N ASP A 102 22.45 16.58 0.61
CA ASP A 102 23.23 15.77 -0.33
C ASP A 102 22.65 14.35 -0.49
N ILE A 103 21.33 14.19 -0.32
CA ILE A 103 20.59 12.93 -0.51
C ILE A 103 19.71 12.98 -1.76
N GLY A 104 19.36 11.79 -2.29
CA GLY A 104 18.34 11.70 -3.34
C GLY A 104 16.93 11.77 -2.76
N ALA A 105 15.99 12.39 -3.52
CA ALA A 105 14.57 12.44 -3.14
C ALA A 105 13.69 12.31 -4.39
N LEU A 106 12.81 11.31 -4.43
CA LEU A 106 11.99 10.96 -5.60
C LEU A 106 10.59 10.52 -5.16
N ASP A 107 9.56 11.09 -5.79
CA ASP A 107 8.20 10.55 -5.75
C ASP A 107 7.97 9.57 -6.91
N PHE A 108 7.15 8.55 -6.68
CA PHE A 108 6.61 7.73 -7.75
C PHE A 108 5.13 7.44 -7.50
N ASN A 109 4.34 7.57 -8.58
CA ASN A 109 2.89 7.43 -8.55
C ASN A 109 2.50 5.97 -8.81
N LEU A 110 2.41 5.18 -7.74
CA LEU A 110 1.79 3.86 -7.75
C LEU A 110 0.94 3.68 -6.49
N GLY A 111 -0.19 2.99 -6.63
CA GLY A 111 -1.06 2.64 -5.50
C GLY A 111 -0.68 1.30 -4.86
N CYS A 112 -1.58 0.33 -4.96
CA CYS A 112 -1.51 -0.95 -4.25
C CYS A 112 -0.26 -1.81 -4.54
N SER A 113 0.41 -1.63 -5.68
CA SER A 113 1.68 -2.27 -6.02
C SER A 113 2.91 -1.44 -5.59
N GLY A 114 2.70 -0.20 -5.14
CA GLY A 114 3.77 0.76 -4.93
C GLY A 114 4.83 0.32 -3.92
N PHE A 115 4.42 -0.25 -2.79
CA PHE A 115 5.38 -0.73 -1.80
C PHE A 115 6.35 -1.77 -2.36
N THR A 116 5.86 -2.76 -3.10
CA THR A 116 6.69 -3.83 -3.68
C THR A 116 7.62 -3.30 -4.78
N TYR A 117 7.16 -2.32 -5.59
CA TYR A 117 8.04 -1.58 -6.50
C TYR A 117 9.12 -0.80 -5.73
N GLY A 118 8.74 -0.09 -4.67
CA GLY A 118 9.65 0.69 -3.84
C GLY A 118 10.74 -0.15 -3.17
N VAL A 119 10.39 -1.33 -2.65
CA VAL A 119 11.35 -2.30 -2.08
C VAL A 119 12.38 -2.71 -3.12
N ASN A 120 11.94 -3.04 -4.34
CA ASN A 120 12.89 -3.42 -5.39
C ASN A 120 13.75 -2.25 -5.88
N LEU A 121 13.19 -1.04 -6.00
CA LEU A 121 13.96 0.17 -6.34
C LEU A 121 15.04 0.46 -5.29
N ALA A 122 14.68 0.37 -3.99
CA ALA A 122 15.64 0.54 -2.90
C ALA A 122 16.75 -0.52 -2.97
N ASN A 123 16.39 -1.78 -3.22
CA ASN A 123 17.37 -2.85 -3.39
C ASN A 123 18.31 -2.58 -4.58
N ALA A 124 17.80 -2.09 -5.71
CA ALA A 124 18.62 -1.76 -6.88
C ALA A 124 19.58 -0.59 -6.58
N LEU A 125 19.14 0.46 -5.90
CA LEU A 125 19.98 1.59 -5.50
C LEU A 125 21.11 1.15 -4.54
N ILE A 126 20.81 0.31 -3.56
CA ILE A 126 21.78 -0.20 -2.60
C ILE A 126 22.76 -1.18 -3.28
N SER A 127 22.24 -2.12 -4.06
CA SER A 127 23.06 -3.12 -4.74
C SER A 127 24.02 -2.54 -5.78
N SER A 128 23.67 -1.37 -6.36
CA SER A 128 24.58 -0.63 -7.25
C SER A 128 25.75 0.04 -6.51
N GLY A 129 25.70 0.07 -5.17
CA GLY A 129 26.73 0.70 -4.33
C GLY A 129 26.64 2.23 -4.25
N GLN A 130 25.56 2.85 -4.76
CA GLN A 130 25.40 4.31 -4.73
C GLN A 130 24.95 4.82 -3.35
N VAL A 131 24.17 4.02 -2.63
CA VAL A 131 23.60 4.39 -1.32
C VAL A 131 23.66 3.21 -0.35
N GLU A 132 23.61 3.49 0.95
CA GLU A 132 23.58 2.45 1.98
C GLU A 132 22.21 2.37 2.69
N ASN A 133 21.50 3.47 2.81
CA ASN A 133 20.22 3.55 3.52
C ASN A 133 19.17 4.28 2.71
N VAL A 134 18.09 3.60 2.38
CA VAL A 134 16.93 4.15 1.67
C VAL A 134 15.76 4.23 2.64
N LEU A 135 15.14 5.40 2.74
CA LEU A 135 13.87 5.62 3.40
C LEU A 135 12.76 5.48 2.35
N LEU A 136 12.07 4.33 2.36
CA LEU A 136 10.88 4.12 1.54
C LEU A 136 9.65 4.57 2.34
N VAL A 137 8.96 5.58 1.84
CA VAL A 137 7.74 6.12 2.41
C VAL A 137 6.56 5.76 1.51
N THR A 138 5.47 5.29 2.10
CA THR A 138 4.18 5.21 1.42
C THR A 138 3.17 6.05 2.20
N ALA A 139 2.36 6.88 1.52
CA ALA A 139 1.36 7.70 2.19
C ALA A 139 0.17 7.97 1.28
N GLU A 140 -1.02 7.71 1.79
CA GLU A 140 -2.25 7.83 1.02
C GLU A 140 -3.37 8.47 1.83
N THR A 141 -4.09 9.38 1.20
CA THR A 141 -5.28 10.04 1.74
C THR A 141 -6.45 9.92 0.77
N TYR A 142 -6.79 8.68 0.41
CA TYR A 142 -7.87 8.38 -0.54
C TYR A 142 -9.22 8.90 -0.08
N SER A 143 -9.45 9.03 1.23
CA SER A 143 -10.70 9.59 1.77
C SER A 143 -11.03 10.97 1.18
N LYS A 144 -10.01 11.77 0.82
CA LYS A 144 -10.17 13.09 0.19
C LYS A 144 -10.73 13.05 -1.23
N PHE A 145 -10.62 11.91 -1.89
CA PHE A 145 -11.03 11.74 -3.29
C PHE A 145 -12.33 10.95 -3.44
N ILE A 146 -12.92 10.46 -2.34
CA ILE A 146 -14.14 9.66 -2.39
C ILE A 146 -15.36 10.56 -2.26
N HIS A 147 -16.31 10.40 -3.19
CA HIS A 147 -17.56 11.14 -3.15
C HIS A 147 -18.38 10.80 -1.88
N PRO A 148 -19.01 11.77 -1.19
CA PRO A 148 -19.76 11.51 0.04
C PRO A 148 -20.87 10.46 -0.09
N LYS A 149 -21.47 10.31 -1.28
CA LYS A 149 -22.51 9.32 -1.57
C LYS A 149 -21.97 7.98 -2.12
N ASP A 150 -20.66 7.80 -2.15
CA ASP A 150 -20.04 6.54 -2.57
C ASP A 150 -19.85 5.60 -1.36
N LYS A 151 -20.90 4.85 -1.04
CA LYS A 151 -20.89 3.93 0.11
C LYS A 151 -19.82 2.82 -0.02
N THR A 152 -19.58 2.34 -1.24
CA THR A 152 -18.65 1.23 -1.47
C THR A 152 -17.21 1.65 -1.18
N ASN A 153 -16.74 2.73 -1.78
CA ASN A 153 -15.38 3.19 -1.58
C ASN A 153 -15.16 3.75 -0.16
N ARG A 154 -16.14 4.47 0.40
CA ARG A 154 -16.09 4.94 1.80
C ARG A 154 -16.04 3.81 2.81
N SER A 155 -16.63 2.67 2.50
CA SER A 155 -16.60 1.49 3.38
C SER A 155 -15.27 0.73 3.33
N ILE A 156 -14.52 0.83 2.22
CA ILE A 156 -13.31 0.04 1.99
C ILE A 156 -12.05 0.81 2.36
N PHE A 157 -11.90 2.06 1.86
CA PHE A 157 -10.64 2.78 1.94
C PHE A 157 -10.45 3.51 3.27
N GLY A 158 -9.21 3.47 3.74
CA GLY A 158 -8.70 4.28 4.85
C GLY A 158 -7.40 4.97 4.47
N ASP A 159 -6.99 5.92 5.27
CA ASP A 159 -5.78 6.71 5.09
C ASP A 159 -4.68 6.23 6.03
N ALA A 160 -3.44 6.29 5.59
CA ALA A 160 -2.27 5.96 6.40
C ALA A 160 -0.98 6.49 5.77
N ALA A 161 0.08 6.50 6.57
CA ALA A 161 1.44 6.59 6.07
C ALA A 161 2.35 5.55 6.74
N THR A 162 3.37 5.12 6.01
CA THR A 162 4.41 4.22 6.53
C THR A 162 5.80 4.74 6.19
N ALA A 163 6.76 4.45 7.04
CA ALA A 163 8.17 4.67 6.83
C ALA A 163 8.88 3.32 6.95
N THR A 164 9.63 2.94 5.92
CA THR A 164 10.38 1.69 5.86
C THR A 164 11.85 2.00 5.65
N LEU A 165 12.71 1.58 6.58
CA LEU A 165 14.15 1.64 6.44
C LEU A 165 14.65 0.40 5.73
N ILE A 166 15.29 0.60 4.58
CA ILE A 166 15.96 -0.45 3.82
C ILE A 166 17.45 -0.13 3.81
N SER A 167 18.27 -1.04 4.32
CA SER A 167 19.70 -0.82 4.51
C SER A 167 20.53 -1.91 3.85
N LYS A 168 21.75 -1.53 3.50
CA LYS A 168 22.77 -2.42 2.99
C LYS A 168 23.08 -3.57 3.96
N THR A 169 23.34 -4.74 3.40
CA THR A 169 23.80 -5.94 4.09
C THR A 169 24.71 -6.75 3.19
N ASP A 170 25.47 -7.68 3.78
CA ASP A 170 26.27 -8.63 3.02
C ASP A 170 25.42 -9.83 2.51
N GLU A 171 24.25 -10.04 3.09
CA GLU A 171 23.32 -11.11 2.74
C GLU A 171 22.33 -10.69 1.66
N ASP A 172 21.81 -11.63 0.89
CA ASP A 172 20.77 -11.42 -0.11
C ASP A 172 19.39 -11.63 0.52
N ASN A 173 18.87 -10.57 1.18
CA ASN A 173 17.60 -10.63 1.92
C ASN A 173 16.39 -10.08 1.13
N ILE A 174 16.62 -9.38 0.02
CA ILE A 174 15.58 -9.02 -0.94
C ILE A 174 15.89 -9.78 -2.22
N LEU A 175 15.16 -10.89 -2.44
CA LEU A 175 15.40 -11.76 -3.56
C LEU A 175 14.87 -11.18 -4.87
N LYS A 176 14.72 -11.98 -5.92
CA LYS A 176 14.25 -11.52 -7.22
C LYS A 176 12.78 -11.16 -7.18
N PHE A 177 12.48 -9.99 -7.73
CA PHE A 177 11.13 -9.48 -7.94
C PHE A 177 10.68 -9.67 -9.38
N LYS A 178 9.36 -9.77 -9.56
CA LYS A 178 8.70 -9.72 -10.87
C LYS A 178 7.70 -8.57 -10.91
N PHE A 179 7.37 -8.15 -12.12
CA PHE A 179 6.53 -7.00 -12.39
C PHE A 179 5.56 -7.32 -13.52
N GLY A 180 4.45 -6.60 -13.54
CA GLY A 180 3.53 -6.63 -14.65
C GLY A 180 2.71 -5.35 -14.72
N THR A 181 2.32 -5.01 -15.95
CA THR A 181 1.51 -3.82 -16.24
C THR A 181 0.56 -4.15 -17.39
N ASP A 182 -0.71 -3.78 -17.22
CA ASP A 182 -1.72 -3.82 -18.26
C ASP A 182 -2.48 -2.49 -18.30
N GLY A 183 -1.99 -1.59 -19.13
CA GLY A 183 -2.58 -0.26 -19.30
C GLY A 183 -3.96 -0.27 -19.96
N SER A 184 -4.42 -1.39 -20.53
CA SER A 184 -5.77 -1.48 -21.09
C SER A 184 -6.88 -1.35 -20.02
N GLY A 185 -6.52 -1.57 -18.75
CA GLY A 185 -7.43 -1.42 -17.61
C GLY A 185 -7.31 -0.08 -16.86
N TYR A 186 -6.68 0.95 -17.44
CA TYR A 186 -6.40 2.23 -16.78
C TYR A 186 -7.66 2.93 -16.22
N ASP A 187 -8.80 2.71 -16.85
CA ASP A 187 -10.09 3.32 -16.51
C ASP A 187 -10.90 2.54 -15.46
N LYS A 188 -10.41 1.39 -14.99
CA LYS A 188 -11.13 0.54 -14.02
C LYS A 188 -11.01 1.04 -12.57
N LEU A 189 -9.99 1.83 -12.29
CA LEU A 189 -9.79 2.54 -11.03
C LEU A 189 -9.10 3.86 -11.35
N ILE A 190 -9.84 4.97 -11.30
CA ILE A 190 -9.40 6.25 -11.82
C ILE A 190 -10.03 7.43 -11.10
N ILE A 191 -9.27 8.54 -11.01
CA ILE A 191 -9.81 9.89 -10.84
C ILE A 191 -9.54 10.59 -12.17
N LYS A 192 -10.57 10.97 -12.89
CA LYS A 192 -10.46 11.41 -14.28
C LYS A 192 -10.01 12.87 -14.40
N ASN A 193 -10.56 13.73 -13.52
CA ASN A 193 -10.26 15.15 -13.49
C ASN A 193 -9.21 15.49 -12.42
N GLY A 194 -8.67 16.68 -12.49
CA GLY A 194 -7.75 17.20 -11.49
C GLY A 194 -6.27 17.10 -11.89
N CYS A 195 -5.97 16.57 -13.08
CA CYS A 195 -4.60 16.49 -13.64
C CYS A 195 -4.51 17.16 -15.02
N SER A 196 -3.38 16.95 -15.71
CA SER A 196 -3.05 17.65 -16.97
C SER A 196 -4.06 17.41 -18.10
N ARG A 197 -4.70 16.23 -18.16
CA ARG A 197 -5.64 15.93 -19.24
C ARG A 197 -6.96 16.66 -19.06
N PHE A 198 -7.48 16.66 -17.85
CA PHE A 198 -8.71 17.33 -17.48
C PHE A 198 -8.49 18.04 -16.14
N PRO A 199 -8.59 19.37 -16.07
CA PRO A 199 -8.56 20.08 -14.80
C PRO A 199 -9.77 19.71 -13.93
N LEU A 200 -9.75 20.10 -12.65
CA LEU A 200 -10.94 20.00 -11.80
C LEU A 200 -12.10 20.77 -12.46
N ASP A 201 -13.25 20.12 -12.55
CA ASP A 201 -14.49 20.72 -13.07
C ASP A 201 -15.45 21.03 -11.92
N PRO A 202 -15.67 22.30 -11.57
CA PRO A 202 -16.61 22.67 -10.49
C PRO A 202 -18.06 22.31 -10.81
N ASN A 203 -18.37 22.01 -12.08
CA ASN A 203 -19.71 21.62 -12.53
C ASN A 203 -19.80 20.13 -12.89
N ALA A 204 -18.85 19.29 -12.42
CA ALA A 204 -18.85 17.85 -12.71
C ALA A 204 -20.17 17.20 -12.24
N GLU A 205 -20.86 16.56 -13.15
CA GLU A 205 -22.16 15.94 -12.90
C GLU A 205 -22.02 14.68 -12.03
N GLU A 206 -23.04 14.41 -11.19
CA GLU A 206 -23.14 13.16 -10.44
C GLU A 206 -23.46 12.00 -11.37
N ILE A 207 -22.67 10.92 -11.28
CA ILE A 207 -22.80 9.70 -12.08
C ILE A 207 -23.09 8.54 -11.15
N GLY A 208 -24.21 7.86 -11.38
CA GLY A 208 -24.56 6.63 -10.65
C GLY A 208 -23.79 5.42 -11.16
N TYR A 209 -23.37 4.54 -10.26
CA TYR A 209 -22.74 3.26 -10.62
C TYR A 209 -22.99 2.16 -9.58
N GLY A 210 -22.86 0.89 -10.03
CA GLY A 210 -23.10 -0.26 -9.17
C GLY A 210 -24.51 -0.23 -8.56
N THR A 211 -24.62 -0.52 -7.26
CA THR A 211 -25.89 -0.43 -6.53
C THR A 211 -25.89 0.84 -5.69
N ASP A 212 -26.55 1.89 -6.18
CA ASP A 212 -26.77 3.17 -5.50
C ASP A 212 -25.49 3.88 -5.01
N ASN A 213 -24.39 3.76 -5.72
CA ASN A 213 -23.20 4.58 -5.52
C ASN A 213 -23.22 5.77 -6.47
N ILE A 214 -22.63 6.87 -6.03
CA ILE A 214 -22.53 8.11 -6.82
C ILE A 214 -21.07 8.58 -6.77
N TYR A 215 -20.54 9.01 -7.92
CA TYR A 215 -19.29 9.73 -8.03
C TYR A 215 -19.43 10.88 -9.03
N THR A 216 -18.42 11.72 -9.14
CA THR A 216 -18.22 12.62 -10.28
C THR A 216 -16.84 12.37 -10.87
N ASP A 217 -16.56 12.87 -12.07
CA ASP A 217 -15.24 12.73 -12.68
C ASP A 217 -14.10 13.39 -11.83
N ASN A 218 -14.44 14.21 -10.83
CA ASN A 218 -13.47 14.73 -9.84
C ASN A 218 -13.16 13.75 -8.71
N HIS A 219 -13.89 12.63 -8.61
CA HIS A 219 -13.75 11.66 -7.52
C HIS A 219 -13.29 10.31 -8.02
N LEU A 220 -12.88 9.49 -7.07
CA LEU A 220 -12.46 8.13 -7.31
C LEU A 220 -13.62 7.29 -7.87
N TYR A 221 -13.43 6.70 -9.03
CA TYR A 221 -14.26 5.65 -9.59
C TYR A 221 -13.55 4.30 -9.50
N MET A 222 -14.23 3.26 -9.09
CA MET A 222 -13.71 1.90 -9.06
C MET A 222 -14.73 0.90 -9.62
N ASN A 223 -14.37 0.22 -10.70
CA ASN A 223 -15.10 -0.94 -11.20
C ASN A 223 -14.65 -2.21 -10.43
N GLY A 224 -15.26 -2.44 -9.27
CA GLY A 224 -14.89 -3.56 -8.40
C GLY A 224 -14.91 -4.95 -9.08
N PRO A 225 -15.95 -5.31 -9.86
CA PRO A 225 -15.97 -6.56 -10.63
C PRO A 225 -14.77 -6.72 -11.59
N GLU A 226 -14.40 -5.67 -12.34
CA GLU A 226 -13.26 -5.75 -13.28
C GLU A 226 -11.93 -5.86 -12.54
N ILE A 227 -11.75 -5.14 -11.43
CA ILE A 227 -10.57 -5.29 -10.57
C ILE A 227 -10.49 -6.70 -9.99
N PHE A 228 -11.61 -7.28 -9.55
CA PHE A 228 -11.66 -8.66 -9.07
C PHE A 228 -11.30 -9.66 -10.17
N ASN A 229 -11.87 -9.52 -11.37
CA ASN A 229 -11.61 -10.40 -12.53
C ASN A 229 -10.13 -10.37 -12.92
N PHE A 230 -9.55 -9.16 -13.03
CA PHE A 230 -8.12 -8.98 -13.27
C PHE A 230 -7.28 -9.72 -12.22
N THR A 231 -7.53 -9.43 -10.95
CA THR A 231 -6.75 -9.95 -9.83
C THR A 231 -6.78 -11.49 -9.81
N THR A 232 -7.97 -12.07 -9.92
CA THR A 232 -8.14 -13.53 -9.85
C THR A 232 -7.61 -14.29 -11.06
N LYS A 233 -7.51 -13.62 -12.21
CA LYS A 233 -6.93 -14.15 -13.44
C LYS A 233 -5.40 -14.09 -13.44
N VAL A 234 -4.82 -12.98 -12.98
CA VAL A 234 -3.39 -12.68 -13.13
C VAL A 234 -2.56 -13.16 -11.93
N ILE A 235 -2.99 -12.84 -10.71
CA ILE A 235 -2.14 -13.00 -9.51
C ILE A 235 -1.78 -14.47 -9.20
N PRO A 236 -2.66 -15.48 -9.37
CA PRO A 236 -2.26 -16.87 -9.09
C PRO A 236 -1.07 -17.35 -9.95
N ASN A 237 -1.07 -17.03 -11.25
CA ASN A 237 0.06 -17.38 -12.13
C ASN A 237 1.30 -16.54 -11.82
N PHE A 238 1.12 -15.26 -11.51
CA PHE A 238 2.21 -14.36 -11.12
C PHE A 238 2.96 -14.86 -9.87
N VAL A 239 2.24 -15.35 -8.85
CA VAL A 239 2.88 -15.96 -7.66
C VAL A 239 3.71 -17.18 -8.06
N LYS A 240 3.18 -18.05 -8.94
CA LYS A 240 3.94 -19.19 -9.47
C LYS A 240 5.23 -18.74 -10.15
N GLU A 241 5.17 -17.70 -10.98
CA GLU A 241 6.34 -17.15 -11.65
C GLU A 241 7.39 -16.58 -10.69
N ILE A 242 6.97 -15.93 -9.57
CA ILE A 242 7.88 -15.47 -8.52
C ILE A 242 8.60 -16.67 -7.87
N MET A 243 7.86 -17.74 -7.55
CA MET A 243 8.40 -18.95 -6.95
C MET A 243 9.43 -19.61 -7.89
N GLU A 244 9.09 -19.77 -9.16
CA GLU A 244 9.99 -20.34 -10.19
C GLU A 244 11.27 -19.52 -10.35
N GLU A 245 11.16 -18.17 -10.42
CA GLU A 245 12.31 -17.27 -10.56
C GLU A 245 13.28 -17.36 -9.37
N ASN A 246 12.71 -17.57 -8.17
CA ASN A 246 13.50 -17.72 -6.94
C ASN A 246 13.84 -19.18 -6.60
N LYS A 247 13.44 -20.14 -7.44
CA LYS A 247 13.67 -21.58 -7.25
C LYS A 247 13.18 -22.08 -5.88
N MET A 248 12.02 -21.60 -5.47
CA MET A 248 11.39 -21.93 -4.18
C MET A 248 10.05 -22.63 -4.37
N GLU A 249 9.73 -23.53 -3.45
CA GLU A 249 8.42 -24.18 -3.35
C GLU A 249 7.53 -23.46 -2.34
N VAL A 250 6.21 -23.58 -2.50
CA VAL A 250 5.21 -22.93 -1.59
C VAL A 250 5.47 -23.24 -0.12
N GLY A 251 5.90 -24.46 0.20
CA GLY A 251 6.20 -24.88 1.57
C GLY A 251 7.48 -24.26 2.18
N GLN A 252 8.28 -23.58 1.39
CA GLN A 252 9.49 -22.86 1.84
C GLN A 252 9.21 -21.38 2.16
N VAL A 253 7.98 -20.91 1.94
CA VAL A 253 7.54 -19.56 2.29
C VAL A 253 6.81 -19.63 3.63
N ASP A 254 7.33 -18.95 4.64
CA ASP A 254 6.74 -18.92 5.98
C ASP A 254 5.41 -18.17 6.00
N GLN A 255 5.31 -17.05 5.25
CA GLN A 255 4.11 -16.25 5.18
C GLN A 255 3.94 -15.55 3.85
N PHE A 256 2.71 -15.52 3.36
CA PHE A 256 2.28 -14.76 2.19
C PHE A 256 1.58 -13.48 2.67
N VAL A 257 2.12 -12.32 2.31
CA VAL A 257 1.59 -11.01 2.67
C VAL A 257 1.25 -10.24 1.40
N PHE A 258 -0.02 -10.28 1.01
CA PHE A 258 -0.51 -9.60 -0.17
C PHE A 258 -1.06 -8.22 0.18
N HIS A 259 -1.21 -7.38 -0.83
CA HIS A 259 -1.98 -6.16 -0.71
C HIS A 259 -3.35 -6.46 -0.07
N GLN A 260 -3.67 -5.78 1.02
CA GLN A 260 -4.87 -6.00 1.81
C GLN A 260 -6.08 -5.29 1.17
N ALA A 261 -6.60 -5.86 0.07
CA ALA A 261 -7.71 -5.27 -0.69
C ALA A 261 -9.06 -5.46 0.03
N ASN A 262 -9.44 -6.71 0.27
CA ASN A 262 -10.58 -7.15 1.08
C ASN A 262 -10.47 -8.66 1.36
N SER A 263 -11.07 -9.14 2.46
CA SER A 263 -10.96 -10.53 2.89
C SER A 263 -11.52 -11.54 1.88
N PHE A 264 -12.57 -11.20 1.15
CA PHE A 264 -13.15 -12.06 0.13
C PHE A 264 -12.16 -12.34 -1.02
N MET A 265 -11.52 -11.28 -1.53
CA MET A 265 -10.51 -11.40 -2.59
C MET A 265 -9.28 -12.17 -2.10
N LEU A 266 -8.80 -11.87 -0.90
CA LEU A 266 -7.65 -12.53 -0.30
C LEU A 266 -7.90 -14.02 -0.09
N ASP A 267 -9.05 -14.43 0.45
CA ASP A 267 -9.40 -15.85 0.65
C ASP A 267 -9.57 -16.59 -0.68
N PHE A 268 -10.11 -15.92 -1.70
CA PHE A 268 -10.19 -16.48 -3.05
C PHE A 268 -8.80 -16.76 -3.63
N LEU A 269 -7.88 -15.77 -3.56
CA LEU A 269 -6.50 -15.93 -4.03
C LEU A 269 -5.76 -17.03 -3.28
N ARG A 270 -5.85 -17.02 -1.94
CA ARG A 270 -5.26 -18.06 -1.08
C ARG A 270 -5.68 -19.46 -1.52
N LYS A 271 -7.01 -19.69 -1.69
CA LYS A 271 -7.56 -20.98 -2.13
C LYS A 271 -7.08 -21.34 -3.54
N ARG A 272 -7.06 -20.37 -4.45
CA ARG A 272 -6.66 -20.58 -5.84
C ARG A 272 -5.18 -20.96 -5.99
N ILE A 273 -4.31 -20.37 -5.15
CA ILE A 273 -2.87 -20.66 -5.09
C ILE A 273 -2.59 -21.90 -4.23
N LYS A 274 -3.58 -22.40 -3.46
CA LYS A 274 -3.46 -23.54 -2.53
C LYS A 274 -2.54 -23.29 -1.35
N ILE A 275 -2.59 -22.07 -0.80
CA ILE A 275 -1.86 -21.72 0.42
C ILE A 275 -2.71 -22.06 1.65
N ASN A 276 -2.08 -22.62 2.68
CA ASN A 276 -2.75 -22.87 3.96
C ASN A 276 -3.15 -21.54 4.63
N LYS A 277 -4.23 -21.59 5.43
CA LYS A 277 -4.77 -20.37 6.05
C LYS A 277 -3.78 -19.72 7.01
N GLU A 278 -3.03 -20.51 7.75
CA GLU A 278 -2.02 -20.09 8.71
C GLU A 278 -0.80 -19.39 8.06
N ASN A 279 -0.53 -19.71 6.78
CA ASN A 279 0.56 -19.11 6.01
C ASN A 279 0.12 -17.92 5.15
N PHE A 280 -1.12 -17.44 5.29
CA PHE A 280 -1.65 -16.33 4.51
C PHE A 280 -2.18 -15.22 5.42
N TYR A 281 -1.47 -14.10 5.48
CA TYR A 281 -1.78 -13.02 6.41
C TYR A 281 -2.92 -12.13 5.92
N ASN A 282 -3.88 -11.86 6.79
CA ASN A 282 -5.01 -10.96 6.56
C ASN A 282 -5.13 -10.00 7.74
N ASP A 283 -5.02 -8.70 7.48
CA ASP A 283 -5.01 -7.62 8.48
C ASP A 283 -5.87 -6.42 8.07
N LEU A 284 -7.12 -6.68 7.71
CA LEU A 284 -8.05 -5.67 7.20
C LEU A 284 -8.97 -5.06 8.25
N SER A 285 -9.19 -5.78 9.34
CA SER A 285 -10.23 -5.46 10.31
C SER A 285 -10.10 -4.04 10.88
N ASP A 286 -8.86 -3.61 11.11
CA ASP A 286 -8.51 -2.32 11.71
C ASP A 286 -7.60 -1.53 10.77
N GLY A 287 -8.18 -0.65 10.00
CA GLY A 287 -7.46 0.19 9.03
C GLY A 287 -8.09 0.17 7.64
N GLY A 288 -8.71 -0.94 7.25
CA GLY A 288 -9.24 -1.12 5.91
C GLY A 288 -8.16 -1.18 4.83
N ASN A 289 -8.52 -0.82 3.61
CA ASN A 289 -7.59 -0.73 2.49
C ASN A 289 -6.90 0.63 2.48
N THR A 290 -5.67 0.70 2.94
CA THR A 290 -4.82 1.89 2.94
C THR A 290 -3.89 1.97 1.71
N VAL A 291 -4.31 1.36 0.61
CA VAL A 291 -3.64 1.42 -0.71
C VAL A 291 -2.18 0.92 -0.66
N SER A 292 -1.20 1.80 -0.89
CA SER A 292 0.23 1.47 -0.86
C SER A 292 0.76 1.14 0.54
N CYS A 293 0.05 1.55 1.59
CA CYS A 293 0.45 1.32 2.99
C CYS A 293 0.06 -0.07 3.52
N THR A 294 -0.81 -0.82 2.82
CA THR A 294 -1.37 -2.08 3.34
C THR A 294 -0.33 -3.15 3.61
N ILE A 295 0.62 -3.36 2.71
CA ILE A 295 1.66 -4.39 2.85
C ILE A 295 2.63 -4.04 3.99
N PRO A 296 3.23 -2.84 4.08
CA PRO A 296 4.14 -2.52 5.18
C PRO A 296 3.46 -2.55 6.55
N ILE A 297 2.19 -2.12 6.67
CA ILE A 297 1.43 -2.26 7.92
C ILE A 297 1.24 -3.72 8.28
N ALA A 298 0.82 -4.55 7.33
CA ALA A 298 0.65 -5.99 7.54
C ALA A 298 1.97 -6.69 7.93
N LEU A 299 3.09 -6.34 7.29
CA LEU A 299 4.42 -6.86 7.64
C LEU A 299 4.81 -6.49 9.09
N LYS A 300 4.64 -5.22 9.46
CA LYS A 300 4.94 -4.75 10.82
C LYS A 300 4.12 -5.51 11.85
N ARG A 301 2.79 -5.55 11.69
CA ARG A 301 1.89 -6.24 12.63
C ARG A 301 2.12 -7.74 12.68
N TYR A 302 2.39 -8.39 11.54
CA TYR A 302 2.74 -9.79 11.50
C TYR A 302 3.99 -10.08 12.32
N THR A 303 5.08 -9.32 12.08
CA THR A 303 6.35 -9.56 12.77
C THR A 303 6.28 -9.21 14.26
N GLU A 304 5.52 -8.20 14.66
CA GLU A 304 5.25 -7.89 16.07
C GLU A 304 4.45 -8.98 16.79
N SER A 305 3.58 -9.71 16.08
CA SER A 305 2.81 -10.83 16.64
C SER A 305 3.66 -12.07 16.93
N LEU A 306 4.86 -12.16 16.39
CA LEU A 306 5.76 -13.29 16.63
C LEU A 306 6.28 -13.28 18.06
N LYS A 307 6.31 -14.45 18.68
CA LYS A 307 6.81 -14.62 20.07
C LYS A 307 8.32 -14.46 20.15
N GLU A 308 9.02 -14.97 19.12
CA GLU A 308 10.48 -15.01 19.06
C GLU A 308 10.96 -14.47 17.73
N ASN A 309 12.17 -13.90 17.73
CA ASN A 309 12.85 -13.56 16.50
C ASN A 309 13.32 -14.84 15.81
N LYS A 310 12.98 -14.98 14.54
CA LYS A 310 13.43 -16.07 13.68
C LYS A 310 13.60 -15.57 12.26
N GLU A 311 14.46 -16.24 11.52
CA GLU A 311 14.56 -16.02 10.09
C GLU A 311 13.26 -16.47 9.41
N LEU A 312 12.69 -15.61 8.56
CA LEU A 312 11.46 -15.84 7.82
C LEU A 312 11.63 -15.48 6.36
N SER A 313 11.11 -16.34 5.50
CA SER A 313 10.95 -16.05 4.07
C SER A 313 9.50 -15.63 3.82
N LEU A 314 9.29 -14.38 3.43
CA LEU A 314 7.97 -13.81 3.17
C LEU A 314 7.80 -13.52 1.69
N LEU A 315 6.70 -13.96 1.10
CA LEU A 315 6.33 -13.60 -0.26
C LEU A 315 5.35 -12.43 -0.20
N ILE A 316 5.75 -11.29 -0.78
CA ILE A 316 4.95 -10.06 -0.83
C ILE A 316 4.45 -9.80 -2.25
N VAL A 317 3.16 -9.45 -2.40
CA VAL A 317 2.56 -9.13 -3.70
C VAL A 317 1.64 -7.92 -3.58
N GLY A 318 1.94 -6.88 -4.34
CA GLY A 318 1.09 -5.72 -4.55
C GLY A 318 0.41 -5.78 -5.92
N PHE A 319 -0.87 -5.40 -6.00
CA PHE A 319 -1.63 -5.39 -7.26
C PHE A 319 -2.83 -4.43 -7.16
N GLY A 320 -3.15 -3.77 -8.27
CA GLY A 320 -4.29 -2.86 -8.33
C GLY A 320 -4.26 -1.89 -9.50
N VAL A 321 -4.48 -0.63 -9.17
CA VAL A 321 -4.59 0.48 -10.13
C VAL A 321 -3.44 0.52 -11.13
N GLY A 322 -3.82 0.77 -12.44
CA GLY A 322 -2.85 0.92 -13.52
C GLY A 322 -3.28 0.23 -14.83
N LEU A 323 -3.60 -1.04 -14.90
CA LEU A 323 -3.39 -2.09 -13.88
C LEU A 323 -1.90 -2.39 -13.69
N SER A 324 -1.50 -2.57 -12.46
CA SER A 324 -0.09 -2.78 -12.11
C SER A 324 0.02 -3.83 -11.00
N TRP A 325 1.04 -4.69 -11.08
CA TRP A 325 1.35 -5.66 -10.04
C TRP A 325 2.85 -5.90 -9.94
N SER A 326 3.30 -6.18 -8.76
CA SER A 326 4.69 -6.60 -8.49
C SER A 326 4.77 -7.43 -7.22
N GLY A 327 5.83 -8.19 -7.10
CA GLY A 327 6.07 -9.00 -5.92
C GLY A 327 7.40 -9.71 -5.98
N GLY A 328 7.79 -10.24 -4.85
CA GLY A 328 9.03 -10.97 -4.67
C GLY A 328 9.11 -11.60 -3.28
N ILE A 329 10.26 -12.15 -2.99
CA ILE A 329 10.54 -12.78 -1.70
C ILE A 329 11.50 -11.90 -0.92
N ILE A 330 11.18 -11.65 0.34
CA ILE A 330 12.04 -10.97 1.30
C ILE A 330 12.33 -11.90 2.46
N LYS A 331 13.57 -11.84 2.97
CA LYS A 331 13.97 -12.52 4.19
C LYS A 331 14.08 -11.50 5.32
N ILE A 332 13.56 -11.84 6.47
CA ILE A 332 13.64 -11.03 7.67
C ILE A 332 14.16 -11.87 8.84
N ASN A 333 15.04 -11.29 9.65
CA ASN A 333 15.68 -11.98 10.77
C ASN A 333 15.23 -11.42 12.12
N ASN A 334 14.47 -10.32 12.12
CA ASN A 334 14.02 -9.62 13.31
C ASN A 334 12.62 -9.05 13.11
N LYS A 335 12.01 -8.60 14.20
CA LYS A 335 10.78 -7.78 14.15
C LYS A 335 11.07 -6.47 13.43
N LEU A 336 10.18 -6.10 12.52
CA LEU A 336 10.31 -4.90 11.68
C LEU A 336 9.80 -3.64 12.38
#